data_134c409d099527b8ea62222a05bbd1bb
#
_entry.id   134c409d099527b8ea62222a05bbd1bb
#
_cell.length_a   1.000
_cell.length_b   1.000
_cell.length_c   1.000
_cell.angle_alpha   90.00
_cell.angle_beta   90.00
_cell.angle_gamma   90.00
#
_symmetry.space_group_name_H-M   'P 1'
#
loop_
_entity.id
_entity.type
_entity.pdbx_description
1 polymer ?
#
loop_
_entity_poly.entity_id
_entity_poly.type
_entity_poly.pdbx_seq_one_letter_code
_entity_poly.pdbx_strand_id
1 'polypeptide(L)'
;MSASEFDEIRPYEAGEMKQAFEDLLNDRQFSTLLRGFVPWLPKGVRNGLLRLAFTGVKTPLDFQLRFMKPVVRYIIRKHTDGCTFDDRQLPADKSLRYTFVTNHRDIVLDSAFLDVMLVDHGYPTTVEIGIGDNLLIYPWIKRLVRMNKAFTVRRGLTAHEMIRSSQLMSSYIHYAVTRKHENIWIAQREGRAKDSSDHTQDSVLKMLAMGGSSDSGSPADKLRDLQIVPMTISYEFDPCDYLKAQEFQQKRDNPSFKKSKQDDLDNMRTGIFGYKGRVHYQCAQPVNTWIDELKDLPKNEFFSVLSHRMDRSLHRNYRLYPCNYIALDQLSGNSAHSAHYTPVDTDRFERYLQGQLDKINIPNKDEAYLRERMLTMYANPVRNYLAAQ
;
A
#
# COMPACT_ATOMS: atom_id res chain seq x y z
N MET A 1 5.28 11.05 -25.84
CA MET A 1 5.15 11.76 -24.56
C MET A 1 6.53 11.94 -23.96
N SER A 2 6.85 13.14 -23.47
CA SER A 2 8.11 13.46 -22.78
C SER A 2 7.88 13.44 -21.25
N ALA A 3 8.95 13.24 -20.47
CA ALA A 3 8.85 13.26 -19.00
C ALA A 3 8.27 14.58 -18.46
N SER A 4 8.50 15.70 -19.16
CA SER A 4 8.00 17.03 -18.77
C SER A 4 6.48 17.14 -18.77
N GLU A 5 5.76 16.34 -19.54
CA GLU A 5 4.29 16.31 -19.53
C GLU A 5 3.72 15.85 -18.17
N PHE A 6 4.54 15.18 -17.36
CA PHE A 6 4.16 14.60 -16.08
C PHE A 6 4.77 15.29 -14.86
N ASP A 7 5.42 16.45 -15.03
CA ASP A 7 6.14 17.18 -13.95
C ASP A 7 5.29 17.43 -12.71
N GLU A 8 4.01 17.55 -12.90
CA GLU A 8 3.02 17.80 -11.85
C GLU A 8 2.85 16.63 -10.90
N ILE A 9 2.99 15.39 -11.40
CA ILE A 9 2.71 14.17 -10.64
C ILE A 9 3.91 13.24 -10.47
N ARG A 10 4.88 13.22 -11.37
CA ARG A 10 6.01 12.27 -11.39
C ARG A 10 6.94 12.36 -10.18
N PRO A 11 7.70 11.31 -9.85
CA PRO A 11 8.87 11.39 -8.98
C PRO A 11 9.89 12.41 -9.51
N TYR A 12 10.88 12.73 -8.69
CA TYR A 12 12.03 13.51 -9.17
C TYR A 12 12.86 12.71 -10.16
N GLU A 13 13.47 13.41 -11.11
CA GLU A 13 14.48 12.86 -12.02
C GLU A 13 15.91 12.99 -11.41
N ALA A 14 16.86 12.29 -11.99
CA ALA A 14 18.25 12.28 -11.49
C ALA A 14 18.82 13.69 -11.27
N GLY A 15 18.60 14.62 -12.20
CA GLY A 15 19.09 15.99 -12.12
C GLY A 15 18.48 16.83 -11.00
N GLU A 16 17.31 16.44 -10.49
CA GLU A 16 16.56 17.17 -9.46
C GLU A 16 16.93 16.72 -8.03
N MET A 17 17.51 15.53 -7.87
CA MET A 17 17.72 14.87 -6.57
C MET A 17 18.55 15.70 -5.60
N LYS A 18 19.64 16.31 -6.07
CA LYS A 18 20.52 17.12 -5.21
C LYS A 18 19.80 18.34 -4.65
N GLN A 19 19.08 19.08 -5.50
CA GLN A 19 18.33 20.26 -5.06
C GLN A 19 17.19 19.88 -4.12
N ALA A 20 16.43 18.83 -4.43
CA ALA A 20 15.36 18.35 -3.58
C ALA A 20 15.86 17.94 -2.18
N PHE A 21 17.04 17.33 -2.10
CA PHE A 21 17.65 16.97 -0.83
C PHE A 21 18.10 18.20 -0.01
N GLU A 22 18.75 19.20 -0.64
CA GLU A 22 19.11 20.43 0.05
C GLU A 22 17.87 21.21 0.54
N ASP A 23 16.82 21.27 -0.26
CA ASP A 23 15.54 21.87 0.14
C ASP A 23 14.93 21.13 1.33
N LEU A 24 15.04 19.80 1.37
CA LEU A 24 14.56 18.97 2.47
C LEU A 24 15.36 19.26 3.76
N LEU A 25 16.70 19.35 3.71
CA LEU A 25 17.54 19.67 4.87
C LEU A 25 17.31 21.09 5.41
N ASN A 26 16.90 22.02 4.55
CA ASN A 26 16.61 23.40 4.92
C ASN A 26 15.20 23.58 5.47
N ASP A 27 14.30 22.60 5.30
CA ASP A 27 12.94 22.67 5.82
C ASP A 27 12.93 22.64 7.36
N ARG A 28 12.21 23.59 7.97
CA ARG A 28 12.17 23.76 9.43
C ARG A 28 11.47 22.58 10.12
N GLN A 29 10.36 22.12 9.56
CA GLN A 29 9.59 21.02 10.14
C GLN A 29 10.36 19.70 10.05
N PHE A 30 10.98 19.43 8.91
CA PHE A 30 11.88 18.28 8.75
C PHE A 30 13.06 18.33 9.71
N SER A 31 13.68 19.50 9.87
CA SER A 31 14.78 19.69 10.84
C SER A 31 14.32 19.44 12.28
N THR A 32 13.07 19.82 12.64
CA THR A 32 12.49 19.52 13.95
C THR A 32 12.24 18.03 14.15
N LEU A 33 11.72 17.36 13.13
CA LEU A 33 11.53 15.91 13.12
C LEU A 33 12.87 15.19 13.36
N LEU A 34 13.90 15.54 12.61
CA LEU A 34 15.24 14.95 12.76
C LEU A 34 15.84 15.19 14.16
N ARG A 35 15.58 16.36 14.76
CA ARG A 35 16.02 16.64 16.13
C ARG A 35 15.33 15.70 17.14
N GLY A 36 14.10 15.31 16.90
CA GLY A 36 13.40 14.33 17.75
C GLY A 36 14.09 12.94 17.77
N PHE A 37 14.71 12.54 16.68
CA PHE A 37 15.45 11.25 16.59
C PHE A 37 16.85 11.32 17.17
N VAL A 38 17.56 12.46 17.03
CA VAL A 38 18.95 12.65 17.47
C VAL A 38 19.12 14.00 18.19
N PRO A 39 18.52 14.18 19.36
CA PRO A 39 18.43 15.47 20.05
C PRO A 39 19.81 16.03 20.47
N TRP A 40 20.77 15.14 20.73
CA TRP A 40 22.13 15.51 21.14
C TRP A 40 23.02 16.04 19.98
N LEU A 41 22.58 15.87 18.72
CA LEU A 41 23.41 16.21 17.58
C LEU A 41 23.10 17.62 17.07
N PRO A 42 24.04 18.58 17.08
CA PRO A 42 23.84 19.91 16.53
C PRO A 42 23.40 19.88 15.06
N LYS A 43 22.52 20.83 14.67
CA LYS A 43 21.95 20.87 13.30
C LYS A 43 23.03 20.83 12.20
N GLY A 44 24.12 21.58 12.37
CA GLY A 44 25.21 21.62 11.38
C GLY A 44 25.89 20.27 11.19
N VAL A 45 26.22 19.58 12.29
CA VAL A 45 26.85 18.26 12.27
C VAL A 45 25.89 17.22 11.67
N ARG A 46 24.64 17.21 12.11
CA ARG A 46 23.60 16.33 11.59
C ARG A 46 23.43 16.48 10.08
N ASN A 47 23.29 17.73 9.60
CA ASN A 47 23.11 17.99 8.16
C ASN A 47 24.39 17.65 7.39
N GLY A 48 25.59 17.86 7.96
CA GLY A 48 26.85 17.44 7.38
C GLY A 48 26.94 15.92 7.18
N LEU A 49 26.56 15.14 8.20
CA LEU A 49 26.49 13.67 8.11
C LEU A 49 25.48 13.20 7.06
N LEU A 50 24.31 13.85 7.00
CA LEU A 50 23.31 13.51 5.98
C LEU A 50 23.79 13.84 4.57
N ARG A 51 24.50 14.97 4.35
CA ARG A 51 25.13 15.28 3.06
C ARG A 51 26.20 14.26 2.69
N LEU A 52 27.01 13.84 3.64
CA LEU A 52 27.99 12.80 3.42
C LEU A 52 27.33 11.48 3.03
N ALA A 53 26.27 11.07 3.74
CA ALA A 53 25.51 9.88 3.39
C ALA A 53 24.83 10.00 2.01
N PHE A 54 24.43 11.20 1.60
CA PHE A 54 23.83 11.47 0.29
C PHE A 54 24.85 11.48 -0.86
N THR A 55 26.14 11.53 -0.55
CA THR A 55 27.20 11.49 -1.57
C THR A 55 27.05 10.22 -2.41
N GLY A 56 26.94 10.39 -3.74
CA GLY A 56 26.73 9.30 -4.69
C GLY A 56 25.28 8.86 -4.87
N VAL A 57 24.29 9.51 -4.23
CA VAL A 57 22.88 9.38 -4.60
C VAL A 57 22.60 10.27 -5.81
N LYS A 58 22.38 9.65 -6.95
CA LYS A 58 22.14 10.33 -8.23
C LYS A 58 20.70 10.19 -8.69
N THR A 59 20.05 9.08 -8.33
CA THR A 59 18.72 8.71 -8.78
C THR A 59 17.79 8.45 -7.60
N PRO A 60 16.45 8.49 -7.79
CA PRO A 60 15.51 8.02 -6.78
C PRO A 60 15.74 6.57 -6.35
N LEU A 61 16.18 5.70 -7.26
CA LEU A 61 16.53 4.32 -6.91
C LEU A 61 17.74 4.28 -5.95
N ASP A 62 18.79 5.08 -6.20
CA ASP A 62 19.91 5.18 -5.26
C ASP A 62 19.44 5.63 -3.87
N PHE A 63 18.50 6.58 -3.82
CA PHE A 63 17.91 7.04 -2.55
C PHE A 63 17.18 5.91 -1.84
N GLN A 64 16.35 5.15 -2.54
CA GLN A 64 15.66 4.00 -1.96
C GLN A 64 16.65 2.95 -1.43
N LEU A 65 17.67 2.62 -2.21
CA LEU A 65 18.64 1.58 -1.84
C LEU A 65 19.55 1.99 -0.68
N ARG A 66 20.00 3.25 -0.65
CA ARG A 66 20.98 3.73 0.35
C ARG A 66 20.36 4.30 1.62
N PHE A 67 19.18 4.95 1.52
CA PHE A 67 18.52 5.56 2.66
C PHE A 67 17.31 4.75 3.14
N MET A 68 16.39 4.44 2.25
CA MET A 68 15.12 3.85 2.67
C MET A 68 15.24 2.36 3.00
N LYS A 69 15.97 1.58 2.22
CA LYS A 69 16.13 0.13 2.45
C LYS A 69 16.71 -0.20 3.84
N PRO A 70 17.78 0.46 4.35
CA PRO A 70 18.25 0.22 5.72
C PRO A 70 17.21 0.56 6.78
N VAL A 71 16.48 1.65 6.62
CA VAL A 71 15.40 2.05 7.55
C VAL A 71 14.26 1.03 7.54
N VAL A 72 13.81 0.62 6.35
CA VAL A 72 12.74 -0.37 6.20
C VAL A 72 13.16 -1.73 6.74
N ARG A 73 14.39 -2.18 6.50
CA ARG A 73 14.94 -3.41 7.10
C ARG A 73 14.99 -3.35 8.63
N TYR A 74 15.32 -2.19 9.20
CA TYR A 74 15.24 -1.99 10.65
C TYR A 74 13.79 -2.15 11.15
N ILE A 75 12.82 -1.55 10.46
CA ILE A 75 11.39 -1.67 10.78
C ILE A 75 10.94 -3.13 10.70
N ILE A 76 11.28 -3.85 9.63
CA ILE A 76 10.97 -5.29 9.49
C ILE A 76 11.50 -6.06 10.70
N ARG A 77 12.79 -5.90 11.05
CA ARG A 77 13.39 -6.63 12.19
C ARG A 77 12.78 -6.27 13.55
N LYS A 78 12.39 -5.01 13.74
CA LYS A 78 11.93 -4.49 15.04
C LYS A 78 10.43 -4.71 15.26
N HIS A 79 9.62 -4.68 14.20
CA HIS A 79 8.16 -4.58 14.28
C HIS A 79 7.43 -5.71 13.57
N THR A 80 8.14 -6.74 13.10
CA THR A 80 7.55 -7.95 12.53
C THR A 80 8.25 -9.20 13.03
N ASP A 81 7.58 -10.35 12.93
CA ASP A 81 8.17 -11.69 13.14
C ASP A 81 8.72 -12.29 11.83
N GLY A 82 8.99 -11.43 10.87
CA GLY A 82 9.49 -11.74 9.53
C GLY A 82 8.56 -11.24 8.43
N CYS A 83 9.18 -10.93 7.30
CA CYS A 83 8.50 -10.51 6.08
C CYS A 83 8.96 -11.43 4.94
N THR A 84 8.03 -12.07 4.25
CA THR A 84 8.28 -13.03 3.18
C THR A 84 7.60 -12.61 1.88
N PHE A 85 8.20 -12.99 0.76
CA PHE A 85 7.72 -12.67 -0.58
C PHE A 85 7.71 -13.92 -1.44
N ASP A 86 6.60 -14.17 -2.11
CA ASP A 86 6.45 -15.28 -3.05
C ASP A 86 6.09 -14.75 -4.44
N ASP A 87 7.04 -14.84 -5.35
CA ASP A 87 6.95 -14.43 -6.75
C ASP A 87 6.99 -15.62 -7.73
N ARG A 88 6.79 -16.86 -7.25
CA ARG A 88 6.86 -18.07 -8.08
C ARG A 88 5.85 -18.13 -9.22
N GLN A 89 4.76 -17.37 -9.12
CA GLN A 89 3.75 -17.25 -10.18
C GLN A 89 4.15 -16.23 -11.29
N LEU A 90 5.24 -15.50 -11.08
CA LEU A 90 5.77 -14.58 -12.09
C LEU A 90 6.76 -15.31 -13.01
N PRO A 91 6.94 -14.84 -14.26
CA PRO A 91 8.03 -15.29 -15.12
C PRO A 91 9.39 -15.18 -14.42
N ALA A 92 10.30 -16.11 -14.74
CA ALA A 92 11.65 -16.12 -14.16
C ALA A 92 12.50 -14.91 -14.59
N ASP A 93 12.12 -14.24 -15.68
CA ASP A 93 12.81 -13.05 -16.17
C ASP A 93 12.52 -11.84 -15.28
N LYS A 94 13.47 -11.50 -14.42
CA LYS A 94 13.41 -10.35 -13.51
C LYS A 94 13.57 -9.00 -14.23
N SER A 95 13.87 -8.99 -15.53
CA SER A 95 13.93 -7.77 -16.32
C SER A 95 12.56 -7.23 -16.72
N LEU A 96 11.51 -8.04 -16.64
CA LEU A 96 10.12 -7.61 -16.87
C LEU A 96 9.68 -6.56 -15.84
N ARG A 97 8.76 -5.71 -16.25
CA ARG A 97 8.17 -4.66 -15.40
C ARG A 97 6.69 -4.92 -15.21
N TYR A 98 6.23 -4.63 -14.01
CA TYR A 98 4.87 -4.95 -13.57
C TYR A 98 4.18 -3.75 -12.94
N THR A 99 2.86 -3.71 -13.10
CA THR A 99 1.97 -2.91 -12.26
C THR A 99 1.40 -3.83 -11.18
N PHE A 100 1.95 -3.75 -9.97
CA PHE A 100 1.43 -4.48 -8.82
C PHE A 100 0.17 -3.80 -8.30
N VAL A 101 -0.97 -4.47 -8.42
CA VAL A 101 -2.26 -4.02 -7.88
C VAL A 101 -2.55 -4.85 -6.63
N THR A 102 -2.60 -4.19 -5.47
CA THR A 102 -2.64 -4.90 -4.18
C THR A 102 -3.83 -4.50 -3.32
N ASN A 103 -4.26 -5.40 -2.43
CA ASN A 103 -4.99 -4.95 -1.26
C ASN A 103 -4.10 -4.01 -0.42
N HIS A 104 -4.67 -3.26 0.52
CA HIS A 104 -3.96 -2.17 1.20
C HIS A 104 -4.14 -2.26 2.72
N ARG A 105 -3.05 -2.57 3.44
CA ARG A 105 -2.99 -2.74 4.90
C ARG A 105 -2.43 -1.53 5.62
N ASP A 106 -1.30 -1.01 5.14
CA ASP A 106 -0.57 0.09 5.77
C ASP A 106 -0.31 1.23 4.77
N ILE A 107 -0.47 2.49 5.23
CA ILE A 107 -0.35 3.69 4.38
C ILE A 107 1.06 3.80 3.77
N VAL A 108 2.09 3.39 4.51
CA VAL A 108 3.50 3.61 4.15
C VAL A 108 4.22 2.31 3.84
N LEU A 109 3.96 1.26 4.63
CA LEU A 109 4.82 0.07 4.63
C LEU A 109 4.49 -0.93 3.53
N ASP A 110 3.28 -0.92 2.97
CA ASP A 110 2.92 -1.88 1.92
C ASP A 110 3.86 -1.80 0.71
N SER A 111 4.09 -0.59 0.20
CA SER A 111 5.04 -0.36 -0.90
C SER A 111 6.49 -0.42 -0.43
N ALA A 112 6.79 0.08 0.77
CA ALA A 112 8.16 0.12 1.28
C ALA A 112 8.73 -1.29 1.57
N PHE A 113 7.91 -2.21 2.09
CA PHE A 113 8.30 -3.61 2.25
C PHE A 113 8.48 -4.29 0.90
N LEU A 114 7.59 -4.02 -0.06
CA LEU A 114 7.72 -4.53 -1.42
C LEU A 114 9.04 -4.09 -2.07
N ASP A 115 9.45 -2.83 -1.92
CA ASP A 115 10.73 -2.33 -2.44
C ASP A 115 11.91 -3.18 -1.94
N VAL A 116 11.92 -3.48 -0.64
CA VAL A 116 12.97 -4.31 -0.04
C VAL A 116 12.91 -5.74 -0.58
N MET A 117 11.71 -6.33 -0.67
CA MET A 117 11.51 -7.70 -1.15
C MET A 117 11.95 -7.84 -2.62
N LEU A 118 11.57 -6.91 -3.49
CA LEU A 118 11.97 -6.94 -4.90
C LEU A 118 13.49 -6.94 -5.05
N VAL A 119 14.19 -6.04 -4.36
CA VAL A 119 15.66 -5.97 -4.42
C VAL A 119 16.30 -7.23 -3.85
N ASP A 120 15.78 -7.77 -2.74
CA ASP A 120 16.33 -8.97 -2.11
C ASP A 120 16.06 -10.24 -2.93
N HIS A 121 15.04 -10.22 -3.81
CA HIS A 121 14.73 -11.26 -4.79
C HIS A 121 15.41 -11.04 -6.15
N GLY A 122 16.30 -10.07 -6.29
CA GLY A 122 17.12 -9.84 -7.49
C GLY A 122 16.44 -9.07 -8.62
N TYR A 123 15.34 -8.35 -8.34
CA TYR A 123 14.76 -7.41 -9.29
C TYR A 123 15.69 -6.20 -9.44
N PRO A 124 15.93 -5.70 -10.67
CA PRO A 124 16.89 -4.61 -10.90
C PRO A 124 16.36 -3.23 -10.47
N THR A 125 15.07 -3.11 -10.23
CA THR A 125 14.45 -1.88 -9.73
C THR A 125 13.32 -2.18 -8.73
N THR A 126 12.95 -1.16 -7.98
CA THR A 126 11.84 -1.12 -7.03
C THR A 126 10.55 -0.69 -7.72
N VAL A 127 9.53 -0.25 -6.97
CA VAL A 127 8.31 0.32 -7.54
C VAL A 127 8.30 1.85 -7.52
N GLU A 128 7.63 2.47 -8.48
CA GLU A 128 7.09 3.81 -8.33
C GLU A 128 5.72 3.73 -7.64
N ILE A 129 5.50 4.62 -6.66
CA ILE A 129 4.43 4.46 -5.67
C ILE A 129 3.34 5.50 -5.89
N GLY A 130 2.10 5.07 -6.13
CA GLY A 130 0.94 5.97 -6.19
C GLY A 130 0.52 6.46 -4.81
N ILE A 131 0.73 7.75 -4.50
CA ILE A 131 0.38 8.34 -3.19
C ILE A 131 -0.68 9.43 -3.35
N GLY A 132 -1.76 9.34 -2.57
CA GLY A 132 -2.79 10.38 -2.52
C GLY A 132 -2.25 11.71 -1.98
N ASP A 133 -2.58 12.82 -2.63
CA ASP A 133 -2.14 14.17 -2.26
C ASP A 133 -2.67 14.63 -0.89
N ASN A 134 -3.77 14.06 -0.42
CA ASN A 134 -4.29 14.25 0.94
C ASN A 134 -3.29 13.84 2.03
N LEU A 135 -2.32 12.97 1.73
CA LEU A 135 -1.25 12.56 2.64
C LEU A 135 -0.03 13.49 2.59
N LEU A 136 0.07 14.34 1.57
CA LEU A 136 1.18 15.26 1.35
C LEU A 136 0.98 16.59 2.09
N ILE A 137 0.66 16.50 3.39
CA ILE A 137 0.22 17.60 4.24
C ILE A 137 1.27 18.71 4.37
N TYR A 138 2.54 18.34 4.36
CA TYR A 138 3.67 19.25 4.50
C TYR A 138 4.59 19.22 3.28
N PRO A 139 5.18 20.37 2.88
CA PRO A 139 6.10 20.42 1.73
C PRO A 139 7.26 19.43 1.80
N TRP A 140 7.81 19.20 3.00
CA TRP A 140 8.90 18.25 3.20
C TRP A 140 8.47 16.79 2.95
N ILE A 141 7.21 16.42 3.27
CA ILE A 141 6.67 15.09 2.97
C ILE A 141 6.60 14.91 1.45
N LYS A 142 6.05 15.90 0.73
CA LYS A 142 5.97 15.86 -0.73
C LYS A 142 7.35 15.69 -1.37
N ARG A 143 8.38 16.42 -0.87
CA ARG A 143 9.75 16.27 -1.36
C ARG A 143 10.30 14.88 -1.07
N LEU A 144 10.17 14.40 0.17
CA LEU A 144 10.67 13.10 0.59
C LEU A 144 10.08 11.96 -0.24
N VAL A 145 8.74 11.93 -0.43
CA VAL A 145 8.10 10.85 -1.17
C VAL A 145 8.42 10.90 -2.66
N ARG A 146 8.54 12.09 -3.27
CA ARG A 146 9.00 12.22 -4.67
C ARG A 146 10.44 11.75 -4.86
N MET A 147 11.32 12.00 -3.88
CA MET A 147 12.67 11.41 -3.86
C MET A 147 12.63 9.88 -3.72
N ASN A 148 11.60 9.36 -3.06
CA ASN A 148 11.34 7.92 -2.87
C ASN A 148 10.48 7.31 -3.99
N LYS A 149 10.61 7.77 -5.21
CA LYS A 149 9.89 7.27 -6.40
C LYS A 149 8.35 7.37 -6.31
N ALA A 150 7.78 8.28 -5.49
CA ALA A 150 6.34 8.42 -5.45
C ALA A 150 5.82 9.37 -6.54
N PHE A 151 4.72 8.97 -7.20
CA PHE A 151 3.90 9.85 -8.03
C PHE A 151 2.60 10.22 -7.32
N THR A 152 2.07 11.40 -7.61
CA THR A 152 0.93 11.98 -6.88
C THR A 152 -0.39 11.57 -7.51
N VAL A 153 -1.29 11.02 -6.68
CA VAL A 153 -2.69 10.75 -7.02
C VAL A 153 -3.56 11.87 -6.45
N ARG A 154 -4.18 12.66 -7.30
CA ARG A 154 -5.03 13.78 -6.88
C ARG A 154 -6.37 13.30 -6.31
N ARG A 155 -6.83 13.96 -5.26
CA ARG A 155 -8.07 13.63 -4.53
C ARG A 155 -9.00 14.83 -4.43
N GLY A 156 -10.27 14.59 -4.12
CA GLY A 156 -11.23 15.66 -3.85
C GLY A 156 -11.55 16.56 -5.05
N LEU A 157 -11.44 16.02 -6.26
CA LEU A 157 -11.65 16.73 -7.52
C LEU A 157 -13.13 16.73 -7.94
N THR A 158 -13.52 17.72 -8.72
CA THR A 158 -14.79 17.70 -9.46
C THR A 158 -14.79 16.58 -10.50
N ALA A 159 -15.95 16.17 -10.99
CA ALA A 159 -16.05 15.08 -11.98
C ALA A 159 -15.20 15.32 -13.24
N HIS A 160 -15.17 16.55 -13.75
CA HIS A 160 -14.36 16.90 -14.93
C HIS A 160 -12.85 16.84 -14.64
N GLU A 161 -12.42 17.40 -13.50
CA GLU A 161 -11.02 17.33 -13.06
C GLU A 161 -10.57 15.91 -12.77
N MET A 162 -11.46 15.07 -12.25
CA MET A 162 -11.19 13.66 -11.98
C MET A 162 -10.87 12.90 -13.28
N ILE A 163 -11.63 13.11 -14.35
CA ILE A 163 -11.39 12.48 -15.65
C ILE A 163 -10.01 12.90 -16.19
N ARG A 164 -9.71 14.21 -16.19
CA ARG A 164 -8.41 14.73 -16.65
C ARG A 164 -7.24 14.20 -15.81
N SER A 165 -7.39 14.20 -14.48
CA SER A 165 -6.38 13.67 -13.57
C SER A 165 -6.17 12.17 -13.75
N SER A 166 -7.25 11.41 -13.95
CA SER A 166 -7.19 9.96 -14.22
C SER A 166 -6.49 9.68 -15.56
N GLN A 167 -6.78 10.47 -16.60
CA GLN A 167 -6.11 10.35 -17.89
C GLN A 167 -4.61 10.64 -17.77
N LEU A 168 -4.22 11.71 -17.09
CA LEU A 168 -2.81 12.05 -16.86
C LEU A 168 -2.08 10.96 -16.08
N MET A 169 -2.69 10.45 -15.02
CA MET A 169 -2.13 9.39 -14.18
C MET A 169 -1.99 8.08 -14.96
N SER A 170 -3.02 7.70 -15.72
CA SER A 170 -2.96 6.52 -16.57
C SER A 170 -1.86 6.61 -17.62
N SER A 171 -1.77 7.74 -18.31
CA SER A 171 -0.71 8.00 -19.29
C SER A 171 0.69 7.95 -18.66
N TYR A 172 0.82 8.47 -17.41
CA TYR A 172 2.06 8.38 -16.66
C TYR A 172 2.43 6.92 -16.33
N ILE A 173 1.48 6.12 -15.83
CA ILE A 173 1.72 4.71 -15.49
C ILE A 173 2.17 3.93 -16.73
N HIS A 174 1.49 4.11 -17.86
CA HIS A 174 1.91 3.51 -19.15
C HIS A 174 3.33 3.94 -19.55
N TYR A 175 3.64 5.24 -19.45
CA TYR A 175 4.98 5.76 -19.71
C TYR A 175 6.03 5.15 -18.78
N ALA A 176 5.73 5.04 -17.49
CA ALA A 176 6.66 4.48 -16.49
C ALA A 176 6.97 3.01 -16.78
N VAL A 177 5.95 2.20 -17.07
CA VAL A 177 6.16 0.77 -17.36
C VAL A 177 6.84 0.55 -18.72
N THR A 178 6.34 1.20 -19.80
CA THR A 178 6.75 0.87 -21.17
C THR A 178 7.97 1.64 -21.65
N ARG A 179 8.29 2.82 -21.09
CA ARG A 179 9.38 3.70 -21.52
C ARG A 179 10.46 3.91 -20.49
N LYS A 180 10.08 4.17 -19.23
CA LYS A 180 11.06 4.29 -18.13
C LYS A 180 11.55 2.92 -17.65
N HIS A 181 10.84 1.85 -17.97
CA HIS A 181 11.12 0.51 -17.47
C HIS A 181 11.12 0.43 -15.95
N GLU A 182 10.09 0.99 -15.31
CA GLU A 182 9.88 0.96 -13.87
C GLU A 182 8.68 0.09 -13.51
N ASN A 183 8.71 -0.53 -12.33
CA ASN A 183 7.54 -1.16 -11.76
C ASN A 183 6.64 -0.11 -11.13
N ILE A 184 5.35 -0.38 -11.06
CA ILE A 184 4.35 0.47 -10.41
C ILE A 184 3.73 -0.29 -9.23
N TRP A 185 3.49 0.41 -8.14
CA TRP A 185 2.62 -0.05 -7.06
C TRP A 185 1.38 0.86 -6.96
N ILE A 186 0.21 0.25 -6.98
CA ILE A 186 -1.07 0.92 -6.77
C ILE A 186 -2.01 0.02 -5.95
N ALA A 187 -2.77 0.63 -5.03
CA ALA A 187 -3.80 -0.09 -4.31
C ALA A 187 -5.00 -0.41 -5.22
N GLN A 188 -5.62 -1.56 -5.03
CA GLN A 188 -6.80 -2.03 -5.78
C GLN A 188 -8.05 -1.16 -5.61
N ARG A 189 -8.02 -0.24 -4.64
CA ARG A 189 -9.13 0.65 -4.30
C ARG A 189 -8.64 1.97 -3.71
N GLU A 190 -9.55 2.94 -3.66
CA GLU A 190 -9.30 4.16 -2.92
C GLU A 190 -9.29 3.89 -1.41
N GLY A 191 -8.14 4.15 -0.76
CA GLY A 191 -7.94 3.94 0.66
C GLY A 191 -7.91 2.47 1.08
N ARG A 192 -7.63 2.23 2.37
CA ARG A 192 -7.56 0.90 2.96
C ARG A 192 -8.96 0.33 3.22
N ALA A 193 -9.17 -0.96 2.97
CA ALA A 193 -10.34 -1.68 3.46
C ALA A 193 -10.23 -1.84 4.98
N LYS A 194 -11.04 -1.08 5.74
CA LYS A 194 -10.93 -1.04 7.21
C LYS A 194 -11.38 -2.33 7.88
N ASP A 195 -12.24 -3.07 7.22
CA ASP A 195 -12.75 -4.38 7.63
C ASP A 195 -12.04 -5.55 6.93
N SER A 196 -11.00 -5.27 6.15
CA SER A 196 -10.28 -6.27 5.34
C SER A 196 -11.15 -7.03 4.34
N SER A 197 -12.25 -6.42 3.84
CA SER A 197 -13.08 -7.02 2.79
C SER A 197 -12.41 -7.08 1.42
N ASP A 198 -11.42 -6.25 1.17
CA ASP A 198 -10.48 -6.27 0.03
C ASP A 198 -11.11 -6.55 -1.36
N HIS A 199 -11.88 -5.60 -1.85
CA HIS A 199 -12.46 -5.65 -3.20
C HIS A 199 -11.81 -4.65 -4.13
N THR A 200 -11.52 -5.08 -5.35
CA THR A 200 -10.98 -4.24 -6.43
C THR A 200 -12.08 -3.32 -6.96
N GLN A 201 -11.81 -2.02 -6.96
CA GLN A 201 -12.73 -1.05 -7.55
C GLN A 201 -12.56 -1.01 -9.07
N ASP A 202 -13.65 -1.21 -9.81
CA ASP A 202 -13.68 -1.09 -11.27
C ASP A 202 -13.11 0.25 -11.76
N SER A 203 -13.29 1.32 -10.98
CA SER A 203 -12.77 2.65 -11.30
C SER A 203 -11.25 2.69 -11.40
N VAL A 204 -10.52 1.89 -10.61
CA VAL A 204 -9.07 1.76 -10.70
C VAL A 204 -8.67 1.12 -12.02
N LEU A 205 -9.34 0.04 -12.42
CA LEU A 205 -9.07 -0.65 -13.68
C LEU A 205 -9.47 0.19 -14.89
N LYS A 206 -10.60 0.88 -14.81
CA LYS A 206 -11.03 1.87 -15.82
C LYS A 206 -10.00 2.98 -15.99
N MET A 207 -9.48 3.51 -14.89
CA MET A 207 -8.42 4.51 -14.92
C MET A 207 -7.16 3.94 -15.59
N LEU A 208 -6.70 2.76 -15.22
CA LEU A 208 -5.53 2.13 -15.84
C LEU A 208 -5.70 1.92 -17.35
N ALA A 209 -6.91 1.66 -17.83
CA ALA A 209 -7.23 1.48 -19.25
C ALA A 209 -7.42 2.81 -20.02
N MET A 210 -7.31 3.98 -19.39
CA MET A 210 -7.45 5.27 -20.09
C MET A 210 -6.20 5.64 -20.90
N GLY A 211 -4.99 5.26 -20.44
CA GLY A 211 -3.72 5.52 -21.12
C GLY A 211 -3.41 4.47 -22.19
N GLY A 212 -2.17 4.50 -22.67
CA GLY A 212 -1.65 3.55 -23.67
C GLY A 212 -1.40 4.16 -25.04
N SER A 213 -0.65 3.43 -25.87
CA SER A 213 -0.15 3.92 -27.16
C SER A 213 -1.18 3.88 -28.30
N SER A 214 -2.34 3.27 -28.08
CA SER A 214 -3.35 3.07 -29.11
C SER A 214 -4.68 3.72 -28.71
N ASP A 215 -5.06 4.79 -29.43
CA ASP A 215 -6.39 5.41 -29.28
C ASP A 215 -7.53 4.46 -29.69
N SER A 216 -7.22 3.42 -30.48
CA SER A 216 -8.17 2.46 -31.05
C SER A 216 -8.16 1.07 -30.37
N GLY A 217 -7.30 0.83 -29.38
CA GLY A 217 -7.21 -0.48 -28.70
C GLY A 217 -8.39 -0.77 -27.78
N SER A 218 -8.73 -2.05 -27.62
CA SER A 218 -9.68 -2.50 -26.61
C SER A 218 -9.17 -2.22 -25.19
N PRO A 219 -10.02 -2.18 -24.16
CA PRO A 219 -9.55 -2.11 -22.78
C PRO A 219 -8.53 -3.20 -22.43
N ALA A 220 -8.71 -4.41 -22.94
CA ALA A 220 -7.76 -5.52 -22.75
C ALA A 220 -6.38 -5.21 -23.34
N ASP A 221 -6.30 -4.63 -24.53
CA ASP A 221 -5.03 -4.28 -25.19
C ASP A 221 -4.27 -3.23 -24.38
N LYS A 222 -4.97 -2.21 -23.89
CA LYS A 222 -4.38 -1.15 -23.06
C LYS A 222 -3.85 -1.67 -21.74
N LEU A 223 -4.59 -2.54 -21.06
CA LEU A 223 -4.17 -3.15 -19.80
C LEU A 223 -3.01 -4.13 -19.97
N ARG A 224 -2.89 -4.77 -21.15
CA ARG A 224 -1.79 -5.70 -21.44
C ARG A 224 -0.42 -5.03 -21.37
N ASP A 225 -0.30 -3.77 -21.82
CA ASP A 225 0.94 -3.01 -21.78
C ASP A 225 1.45 -2.81 -20.34
N LEU A 226 0.56 -2.85 -19.35
CA LEU A 226 0.88 -2.61 -17.95
C LEU A 226 1.38 -3.83 -17.19
N GLN A 227 1.28 -5.04 -17.76
CA GLN A 227 1.70 -6.28 -17.08
C GLN A 227 1.14 -6.36 -15.65
N ILE A 228 -0.18 -6.19 -15.49
CA ILE A 228 -0.81 -6.12 -14.16
C ILE A 228 -0.62 -7.44 -13.41
N VAL A 229 -0.12 -7.34 -12.18
CA VAL A 229 0.01 -8.46 -11.24
C VAL A 229 -0.86 -8.19 -10.03
N PRO A 230 -1.95 -8.95 -9.83
CA PRO A 230 -2.64 -8.95 -8.54
C PRO A 230 -1.67 -9.48 -7.47
N MET A 231 -1.48 -8.74 -6.39
CA MET A 231 -0.57 -9.16 -5.32
C MET A 231 -1.24 -9.00 -3.95
N THR A 232 -1.23 -10.07 -3.19
CA THR A 232 -1.86 -10.14 -1.87
C THR A 232 -0.86 -9.78 -0.78
N ILE A 233 -1.26 -8.89 0.12
CA ILE A 233 -0.53 -8.52 1.32
C ILE A 233 -1.28 -9.06 2.54
N SER A 234 -0.63 -9.92 3.30
CA SER A 234 -1.18 -10.52 4.52
C SER A 234 -0.36 -10.12 5.73
N TYR A 235 -0.98 -9.43 6.68
CA TYR A 235 -0.42 -9.10 8.00
C TYR A 235 -1.10 -10.00 9.04
N GLU A 236 -0.32 -10.63 9.92
CA GLU A 236 -0.88 -11.40 11.03
C GLU A 236 -1.64 -10.49 11.99
N PHE A 237 -1.06 -9.33 12.33
CA PHE A 237 -1.69 -8.30 13.13
C PHE A 237 -1.66 -6.95 12.40
N ASP A 238 -2.77 -6.25 12.40
CA ASP A 238 -2.87 -4.90 11.87
C ASP A 238 -2.70 -3.89 13.02
N PRO A 239 -1.57 -3.18 13.10
CA PRO A 239 -1.34 -2.26 14.21
C PRO A 239 -2.33 -1.10 14.29
N CYS A 240 -3.05 -0.83 13.18
CA CYS A 240 -4.07 0.20 13.09
C CYS A 240 -5.51 -0.33 13.31
N ASP A 241 -5.69 -1.57 13.71
CA ASP A 241 -7.01 -2.20 13.88
C ASP A 241 -7.91 -1.41 14.83
N TYR A 242 -7.40 -1.01 15.99
CA TYR A 242 -8.15 -0.21 16.97
C TYR A 242 -8.53 1.18 16.44
N LEU A 243 -7.68 1.81 15.63
CA LEU A 243 -7.98 3.09 14.99
C LEU A 243 -9.08 2.94 13.93
N LYS A 244 -9.08 1.82 13.21
CA LYS A 244 -10.12 1.48 12.24
C LYS A 244 -11.45 1.19 12.93
N ALA A 245 -11.43 0.42 14.03
CA ALA A 245 -12.62 0.12 14.85
C ALA A 245 -13.18 1.41 15.47
N GLN A 246 -12.33 2.26 16.03
CA GLN A 246 -12.70 3.58 16.54
C GLN A 246 -13.40 4.43 15.48
N GLU A 247 -12.89 4.48 14.27
CA GLU A 247 -13.52 5.23 13.18
C GLU A 247 -14.88 4.67 12.81
N PHE A 248 -15.07 3.35 12.86
CA PHE A 248 -16.39 2.74 12.65
C PHE A 248 -17.40 3.21 13.71
N GLN A 249 -17.04 3.20 14.99
CA GLN A 249 -17.92 3.69 16.04
C GLN A 249 -18.20 5.19 15.89
N GLN A 250 -17.17 6.01 15.67
CA GLN A 250 -17.35 7.46 15.49
C GLN A 250 -18.29 7.80 14.34
N LYS A 251 -18.24 7.04 13.24
CA LYS A 251 -19.15 7.20 12.11
C LYS A 251 -20.56 6.69 12.39
N ARG A 252 -20.69 5.60 13.16
CA ARG A 252 -21.98 5.09 13.62
C ARG A 252 -22.70 6.12 14.49
N ASP A 253 -21.96 6.70 15.44
CA ASP A 253 -22.51 7.62 16.45
C ASP A 253 -22.69 9.03 15.89
N ASN A 254 -21.91 9.42 14.89
CA ASN A 254 -21.98 10.72 14.21
C ASN A 254 -21.78 10.56 12.69
N PRO A 255 -22.87 10.51 11.88
CA PRO A 255 -22.78 10.41 10.42
C PRO A 255 -21.98 11.54 9.75
N SER A 256 -21.83 12.70 10.41
CA SER A 256 -21.03 13.83 9.92
C SER A 256 -19.54 13.72 10.26
N PHE A 257 -19.13 12.67 10.96
CA PHE A 257 -17.73 12.48 11.34
C PHE A 257 -16.82 12.40 10.12
N LYS A 258 -15.79 13.23 10.13
CA LYS A 258 -14.71 13.23 9.13
C LYS A 258 -13.38 13.14 9.85
N LYS A 259 -12.49 12.31 9.33
CA LYS A 259 -11.10 12.27 9.78
C LYS A 259 -10.41 13.62 9.64
N SER A 260 -9.63 13.96 10.64
CA SER A 260 -8.69 15.07 10.59
C SER A 260 -7.37 14.66 9.92
N LYS A 261 -6.57 15.67 9.55
CA LYS A 261 -5.20 15.42 9.07
C LYS A 261 -4.31 14.76 10.14
N GLN A 262 -4.59 15.03 11.41
CA GLN A 262 -3.87 14.41 12.53
C GLN A 262 -4.16 12.92 12.62
N ASP A 263 -5.40 12.48 12.37
CA ASP A 263 -5.75 11.05 12.36
C ASP A 263 -4.96 10.28 11.29
N ASP A 264 -4.69 10.89 10.14
CA ASP A 264 -3.88 10.26 9.10
C ASP A 264 -2.40 10.16 9.53
N LEU A 265 -1.85 11.17 10.20
CA LEU A 265 -0.49 11.11 10.77
C LEU A 265 -0.38 10.05 11.87
N ASP A 266 -1.37 9.96 12.74
CA ASP A 266 -1.40 8.95 13.82
C ASP A 266 -1.52 7.54 13.25
N ASN A 267 -2.33 7.35 12.19
CA ASN A 267 -2.39 6.10 11.46
C ASN A 267 -1.04 5.73 10.82
N MET A 268 -0.37 6.68 10.14
CA MET A 268 0.97 6.43 9.58
C MET A 268 1.98 6.05 10.66
N ARG A 269 2.04 6.81 11.76
CA ARG A 269 2.93 6.53 12.89
C ARG A 269 2.66 5.16 13.50
N THR A 270 1.39 4.85 13.78
CA THR A 270 0.97 3.57 14.35
C THR A 270 1.29 2.42 13.39
N GLY A 271 1.03 2.59 12.10
CA GLY A 271 1.39 1.61 11.07
C GLY A 271 2.89 1.34 11.04
N ILE A 272 3.73 2.38 11.01
CA ILE A 272 5.19 2.22 10.92
C ILE A 272 5.75 1.50 12.17
N PHE A 273 5.38 1.92 13.38
CA PHE A 273 6.01 1.48 14.62
C PHE A 273 5.23 0.41 15.40
N GLY A 274 4.02 0.07 14.98
CA GLY A 274 3.22 -0.97 15.61
C GLY A 274 3.69 -2.39 15.21
N TYR A 275 3.45 -3.35 16.11
CA TYR A 275 3.77 -4.75 15.89
C TYR A 275 2.81 -5.39 14.88
N LYS A 276 3.35 -6.19 13.93
CA LYS A 276 2.60 -6.75 12.81
C LYS A 276 2.55 -8.28 12.79
N GLY A 277 3.28 -8.94 13.71
CA GLY A 277 3.47 -10.37 13.59
C GLY A 277 4.18 -10.73 12.29
N ARG A 278 3.78 -11.81 11.67
CA ARG A 278 4.29 -12.26 10.37
C ARG A 278 3.65 -11.47 9.25
N VAL A 279 4.46 -11.14 8.23
CA VAL A 279 4.01 -10.42 7.03
C VAL A 279 4.33 -11.26 5.80
N HIS A 280 3.40 -11.34 4.85
CA HIS A 280 3.59 -12.10 3.63
C HIS A 280 3.04 -11.35 2.41
N TYR A 281 3.83 -11.37 1.33
CA TYR A 281 3.47 -10.86 0.01
C TYR A 281 3.41 -12.03 -0.96
N GLN A 282 2.30 -12.17 -1.66
CA GLN A 282 2.07 -13.25 -2.64
C GLN A 282 1.66 -12.65 -3.99
N CYS A 283 2.49 -12.83 -5.02
CA CYS A 283 2.11 -12.51 -6.40
C CYS A 283 1.17 -13.58 -6.94
N ALA A 284 0.13 -13.15 -7.65
CA ALA A 284 -0.66 -14.01 -8.53
C ALA A 284 -0.05 -14.05 -9.93
N GLN A 285 -0.60 -14.88 -10.80
CA GLN A 285 -0.27 -14.85 -12.23
C GLN A 285 -0.60 -13.48 -12.83
N PRO A 286 0.27 -12.93 -13.71
CA PRO A 286 -0.03 -11.69 -14.43
C PRO A 286 -1.36 -11.78 -15.16
N VAL A 287 -2.13 -10.70 -15.13
CA VAL A 287 -3.43 -10.59 -15.84
C VAL A 287 -3.28 -10.93 -17.33
N ASN A 288 -2.13 -10.63 -17.90
CA ASN A 288 -1.79 -10.93 -19.29
C ASN A 288 -1.93 -12.40 -19.68
N THR A 289 -1.82 -13.33 -18.73
CA THR A 289 -1.95 -14.78 -18.99
C THR A 289 -3.37 -15.22 -19.32
N TRP A 290 -4.37 -14.38 -19.01
CA TRP A 290 -5.78 -14.74 -19.14
C TRP A 290 -6.70 -13.59 -19.61
N ILE A 291 -6.20 -12.37 -19.80
CA ILE A 291 -7.04 -11.21 -20.17
C ILE A 291 -7.73 -11.39 -21.52
N ASP A 292 -7.13 -12.19 -22.42
CA ASP A 292 -7.69 -12.46 -23.74
C ASP A 292 -9.01 -13.23 -23.70
N GLU A 293 -9.26 -13.96 -22.63
CA GLU A 293 -10.55 -14.62 -22.40
C GLU A 293 -11.70 -13.61 -22.19
N LEU A 294 -11.38 -12.35 -21.86
CA LEU A 294 -12.34 -11.29 -21.59
C LEU A 294 -12.51 -10.30 -22.75
N LYS A 295 -11.71 -10.42 -23.83
CA LYS A 295 -11.65 -9.42 -24.91
C LYS A 295 -12.98 -9.17 -25.63
N ASP A 296 -13.82 -10.23 -25.73
CA ASP A 296 -15.08 -10.20 -26.45
C ASP A 296 -16.27 -9.80 -25.54
N LEU A 297 -16.03 -9.53 -24.27
CA LEU A 297 -17.06 -9.06 -23.35
C LEU A 297 -17.51 -7.63 -23.70
N PRO A 298 -18.78 -7.30 -23.49
CA PRO A 298 -19.27 -5.92 -23.57
C PRO A 298 -18.50 -5.00 -22.61
N LYS A 299 -18.22 -3.77 -23.02
CA LYS A 299 -17.44 -2.81 -22.23
C LYS A 299 -17.99 -2.56 -20.81
N ASN A 300 -19.31 -2.62 -20.66
CA ASN A 300 -19.97 -2.45 -19.36
C ASN A 300 -19.75 -3.64 -18.41
N GLU A 301 -19.46 -4.84 -18.94
CA GLU A 301 -19.22 -6.06 -18.16
C GLU A 301 -17.73 -6.32 -17.93
N PHE A 302 -16.89 -5.96 -18.91
CA PHE A 302 -15.45 -6.24 -18.89
C PHE A 302 -14.77 -5.91 -17.56
N PHE A 303 -14.93 -4.69 -17.05
CA PHE A 303 -14.25 -4.26 -15.83
C PHE A 303 -14.77 -4.95 -14.58
N SER A 304 -16.06 -5.24 -14.52
CA SER A 304 -16.65 -5.98 -13.39
C SER A 304 -16.16 -7.44 -13.38
N VAL A 305 -16.11 -8.10 -14.53
CA VAL A 305 -15.58 -9.48 -14.63
C VAL A 305 -14.08 -9.49 -14.30
N LEU A 306 -13.32 -8.50 -14.80
CA LEU A 306 -11.90 -8.37 -14.52
C LEU A 306 -11.63 -8.17 -13.03
N SER A 307 -12.35 -7.24 -12.37
CA SER A 307 -12.17 -6.97 -10.94
C SER A 307 -12.51 -8.20 -10.08
N HIS A 308 -13.61 -8.89 -10.36
CA HIS A 308 -13.97 -10.12 -9.66
C HIS A 308 -12.92 -11.24 -9.84
N ARG A 309 -12.36 -11.39 -11.06
CA ARG A 309 -11.32 -12.39 -11.31
C ARG A 309 -10.01 -12.04 -10.59
N MET A 310 -9.66 -10.76 -10.53
CA MET A 310 -8.53 -10.27 -9.73
C MET A 310 -8.77 -10.50 -8.23
N ASP A 311 -9.95 -10.17 -7.71
CA ASP A 311 -10.33 -10.42 -6.31
C ASP A 311 -10.22 -11.90 -5.96
N ARG A 312 -10.71 -12.78 -6.82
CA ARG A 312 -10.57 -14.21 -6.63
C ARG A 312 -9.11 -14.65 -6.55
N SER A 313 -8.24 -14.07 -7.40
CA SER A 313 -6.80 -14.33 -7.35
C SER A 313 -6.16 -13.82 -6.05
N LEU A 314 -6.51 -12.60 -5.61
CA LEU A 314 -6.03 -12.01 -4.36
C LEU A 314 -6.48 -12.83 -3.14
N HIS A 315 -7.76 -13.22 -3.09
CA HIS A 315 -8.33 -13.94 -1.97
C HIS A 315 -7.76 -15.37 -1.85
N ARG A 316 -7.50 -16.06 -2.95
CA ARG A 316 -6.86 -17.38 -2.95
C ARG A 316 -5.41 -17.34 -2.46
N ASN A 317 -4.76 -16.20 -2.59
CA ASN A 317 -3.36 -15.99 -2.22
C ASN A 317 -3.17 -15.46 -0.80
N TYR A 318 -4.23 -15.33 0.01
CA TYR A 318 -4.05 -14.95 1.40
C TYR A 318 -3.18 -15.96 2.15
N ARG A 319 -2.20 -15.43 2.87
CA ARG A 319 -1.57 -16.16 3.97
C ARG A 319 -2.46 -15.97 5.19
N LEU A 320 -3.21 -17.03 5.54
CA LEU A 320 -4.06 -17.03 6.72
C LEU A 320 -3.27 -17.42 7.95
N TYR A 321 -3.54 -16.75 9.06
CA TYR A 321 -2.89 -16.96 10.34
C TYR A 321 -3.90 -17.43 11.38
N PRO A 322 -3.47 -18.05 12.50
CA PRO A 322 -4.38 -18.51 13.56
C PRO A 322 -5.41 -17.45 13.99
N CYS A 323 -5.00 -16.18 14.16
CA CYS A 323 -5.91 -15.09 14.55
C CYS A 323 -7.09 -14.91 13.60
N ASN A 324 -6.93 -15.22 12.30
CA ASN A 324 -8.01 -15.10 11.32
C ASN A 324 -9.11 -16.14 11.57
N TYR A 325 -8.73 -17.39 11.84
CA TYR A 325 -9.67 -18.48 12.12
C TYR A 325 -10.32 -18.33 13.50
N ILE A 326 -9.54 -17.94 14.53
CA ILE A 326 -10.05 -17.65 15.87
C ILE A 326 -11.13 -16.55 15.79
N ALA A 327 -10.85 -15.46 15.07
CA ALA A 327 -11.81 -14.37 14.91
C ALA A 327 -13.10 -14.82 14.20
N LEU A 328 -13.00 -15.69 13.20
CA LEU A 328 -14.16 -16.23 12.50
C LEU A 328 -15.01 -17.14 13.40
N ASP A 329 -14.36 -18.04 14.14
CA ASP A 329 -15.06 -18.95 15.07
C ASP A 329 -15.74 -18.17 16.19
N GLN A 330 -15.10 -17.15 16.76
CA GLN A 330 -15.72 -16.30 17.79
C GLN A 330 -16.94 -15.53 17.27
N LEU A 331 -16.85 -14.95 16.07
CA LEU A 331 -18.00 -14.26 15.46
C LEU A 331 -19.15 -15.20 15.12
N SER A 332 -18.83 -16.45 14.82
CA SER A 332 -19.81 -17.47 14.46
C SER A 332 -20.36 -18.23 15.67
N GLY A 333 -19.77 -18.01 16.86
CA GLY A 333 -20.17 -18.72 18.09
C GLY A 333 -19.91 -20.23 18.05
N ASN A 334 -18.89 -20.67 17.31
CA ASN A 334 -18.55 -22.08 17.13
C ASN A 334 -17.02 -22.30 17.11
N SER A 335 -16.59 -23.52 16.78
CA SER A 335 -15.18 -23.92 16.70
C SER A 335 -14.88 -24.69 15.40
N ALA A 336 -15.57 -24.35 14.32
CA ALA A 336 -15.50 -25.06 13.05
C ALA A 336 -14.09 -25.06 12.43
N HIS A 337 -13.25 -24.09 12.78
CA HIS A 337 -11.90 -23.92 12.27
C HIS A 337 -10.81 -24.24 13.30
N SER A 338 -11.15 -24.89 14.41
CA SER A 338 -10.22 -25.17 15.53
C SER A 338 -8.98 -26.01 15.13
N ALA A 339 -9.02 -26.71 14.00
CA ALA A 339 -7.85 -27.40 13.45
C ALA A 339 -6.72 -26.46 12.98
N HIS A 340 -7.00 -25.15 12.82
CA HIS A 340 -6.05 -24.16 12.31
C HIS A 340 -5.35 -23.33 13.41
N TYR A 341 -5.68 -23.56 14.68
CA TYR A 341 -5.09 -22.84 15.80
C TYR A 341 -5.03 -23.68 17.08
N THR A 342 -4.20 -23.25 17.99
CA THR A 342 -4.02 -23.89 19.31
C THR A 342 -4.59 -23.01 20.43
N PRO A 343 -4.79 -23.54 21.67
CA PRO A 343 -5.12 -22.70 22.82
C PRO A 343 -4.11 -21.57 23.06
N VAL A 344 -2.81 -21.80 22.79
CA VAL A 344 -1.77 -20.78 22.92
C VAL A 344 -1.97 -19.66 21.91
N ASP A 345 -2.39 -19.98 20.68
CA ASP A 345 -2.71 -18.96 19.67
C ASP A 345 -3.93 -18.13 20.09
N THR A 346 -4.93 -18.78 20.68
CA THR A 346 -6.12 -18.10 21.21
C THR A 346 -5.74 -17.11 22.30
N ASP A 347 -4.97 -17.55 23.31
CA ASP A 347 -4.51 -16.69 24.40
C ASP A 347 -3.63 -15.52 23.92
N ARG A 348 -2.79 -15.76 22.89
CA ARG A 348 -1.97 -14.72 22.28
C ARG A 348 -2.84 -13.68 21.57
N PHE A 349 -3.81 -14.12 20.80
CA PHE A 349 -4.71 -13.23 20.05
C PHE A 349 -5.62 -12.44 21.00
N GLU A 350 -6.18 -13.08 22.04
CA GLU A 350 -7.00 -12.40 23.04
C GLU A 350 -6.24 -11.29 23.77
N ARG A 351 -5.01 -11.57 24.23
CA ARG A 351 -4.17 -10.55 24.87
C ARG A 351 -3.84 -9.39 23.93
N TYR A 352 -3.58 -9.72 22.66
CA TYR A 352 -3.33 -8.70 21.65
C TYR A 352 -4.59 -7.85 21.45
N LEU A 353 -5.74 -8.47 21.22
CA LEU A 353 -7.01 -7.80 20.95
C LEU A 353 -7.42 -6.89 22.12
N GLN A 354 -7.31 -7.39 23.36
CA GLN A 354 -7.61 -6.58 24.54
C GLN A 354 -6.66 -5.38 24.65
N GLY A 355 -5.35 -5.60 24.45
CA GLY A 355 -4.38 -4.50 24.48
C GLY A 355 -4.60 -3.44 23.37
N GLN A 356 -5.24 -3.81 22.26
CA GLN A 356 -5.65 -2.85 21.24
C GLN A 356 -6.93 -2.11 21.63
N LEU A 357 -7.93 -2.82 22.17
CA LEU A 357 -9.16 -2.21 22.71
C LEU A 357 -8.87 -1.18 23.81
N ASP A 358 -7.92 -1.46 24.70
CA ASP A 358 -7.52 -0.56 25.79
C ASP A 358 -6.94 0.78 25.31
N LYS A 359 -6.41 0.83 24.06
CA LYS A 359 -5.89 2.07 23.46
C LYS A 359 -7.00 3.01 22.97
N ILE A 360 -8.23 2.50 22.82
CA ILE A 360 -9.36 3.32 22.31
C ILE A 360 -9.87 4.21 23.44
N ASN A 361 -9.73 5.51 23.24
CA ASN A 361 -10.23 6.53 24.16
C ASN A 361 -11.15 7.50 23.42
N ILE A 362 -12.44 7.15 23.38
CA ILE A 362 -13.49 7.96 22.76
C ILE A 362 -14.70 8.08 23.70
N PRO A 363 -15.49 9.16 23.58
CA PRO A 363 -16.76 9.26 24.31
C PRO A 363 -17.68 8.06 24.01
N ASN A 364 -18.42 7.63 25.02
CA ASN A 364 -19.39 6.54 24.92
C ASN A 364 -18.81 5.26 24.26
N LYS A 365 -17.56 4.90 24.63
CA LYS A 365 -16.87 3.71 24.11
C LYS A 365 -17.77 2.47 24.27
N ASP A 366 -18.17 1.89 23.13
CA ASP A 366 -18.93 0.65 23.03
C ASP A 366 -17.96 -0.51 22.78
N GLU A 367 -17.48 -1.11 23.87
CA GLU A 367 -16.42 -2.12 23.80
C GLU A 367 -16.86 -3.37 23.03
N ALA A 368 -18.12 -3.78 23.17
CA ALA A 368 -18.66 -4.93 22.45
C ALA A 368 -18.67 -4.68 20.94
N TYR A 369 -19.14 -3.52 20.50
CA TYR A 369 -19.13 -3.13 19.09
C TYR A 369 -17.70 -3.02 18.53
N LEU A 370 -16.80 -2.37 19.26
CA LEU A 370 -15.40 -2.20 18.84
C LEU A 370 -14.70 -3.55 18.68
N ARG A 371 -14.90 -4.47 19.65
CA ARG A 371 -14.39 -5.83 19.57
C ARG A 371 -14.93 -6.57 18.35
N GLU A 372 -16.25 -6.50 18.11
CA GLU A 372 -16.87 -7.11 16.93
C GLU A 372 -16.27 -6.58 15.62
N ARG A 373 -16.03 -5.25 15.51
CA ARG A 373 -15.41 -4.65 14.32
C ARG A 373 -13.98 -5.16 14.11
N MET A 374 -13.21 -5.29 15.18
CA MET A 374 -11.84 -5.84 15.09
C MET A 374 -11.87 -7.32 14.71
N LEU A 375 -12.72 -8.14 15.33
CA LEU A 375 -12.89 -9.54 14.95
C LEU A 375 -13.33 -9.67 13.48
N THR A 376 -14.24 -8.83 13.00
CA THR A 376 -14.66 -8.80 11.59
C THR A 376 -13.48 -8.57 10.66
N MET A 377 -12.59 -7.65 10.99
CA MET A 377 -11.37 -7.35 10.22
C MET A 377 -10.46 -8.58 10.10
N TYR A 378 -10.28 -9.33 11.19
CA TYR A 378 -9.46 -10.54 11.19
C TYR A 378 -10.18 -11.73 10.53
N ALA A 379 -11.50 -11.83 10.59
CA ALA A 379 -12.29 -12.92 10.02
C ALA A 379 -12.47 -12.81 8.49
N ASN A 380 -12.57 -11.60 7.95
CA ASN A 380 -12.88 -11.39 6.53
C ASN A 380 -11.86 -12.03 5.57
N PRO A 381 -10.52 -12.06 5.83
CA PRO A 381 -9.59 -12.80 4.99
C PRO A 381 -9.95 -14.29 4.84
N VAL A 382 -10.42 -14.97 5.91
CA VAL A 382 -10.87 -16.37 5.82
C VAL A 382 -12.16 -16.48 5.02
N ARG A 383 -13.15 -15.60 5.27
CA ARG A 383 -14.40 -15.58 4.51
C ARG A 383 -14.16 -15.41 3.02
N ASN A 384 -13.32 -14.46 2.66
CA ASN A 384 -12.95 -14.19 1.26
C ASN A 384 -12.19 -15.38 0.64
N TYR A 385 -11.26 -15.97 1.39
CA TYR A 385 -10.52 -17.16 0.93
C TYR A 385 -11.46 -18.33 0.64
N LEU A 386 -12.38 -18.64 1.56
CA LEU A 386 -13.36 -19.71 1.38
C LEU A 386 -14.30 -19.46 0.21
N ALA A 387 -14.73 -18.21 0.03
CA ALA A 387 -15.61 -17.84 -1.11
C ALA A 387 -14.88 -17.88 -2.46
N ALA A 388 -13.55 -17.82 -2.48
CA ALA A 388 -12.75 -17.82 -3.70
C ALA A 388 -12.36 -19.23 -4.18
N GLN A 389 -12.57 -20.27 -3.37
CA GLN A 389 -12.27 -21.67 -3.74
C GLN A 389 -13.26 -22.16 -4.79
#